data_947353eda9a31dcf09f8528343232487
#
_entry.id   947353eda9a31dcf09f8528343232487
#
_cell.length_a   1.000
_cell.length_b   1.000
_cell.length_c   1.000
_cell.angle_alpha   90.00
_cell.angle_beta   90.00
_cell.angle_gamma   90.00
#
_symmetry.space_group_name_H-M   'P 1'
#
loop_
_entity.id
_entity.type
_entity.pdbx_description
1 polymer ?
#
loop_
_entity_poly.entity_id
_entity_poly.type
_entity_poly.pdbx_seq_one_letter_code
_entity_poly.pdbx_strand_id
1 'polypeptide(L)'
;MIKVHRIIASTSLLAVFGFLMIVWAYGAPAAPETQATSMDSTIRAVKLRFTFATGDSANVTEVEGGTIKVERDGKKLTITPYMRDHGQVELRVFRAVQREGKEIMEAADTLLLDKGLTKLNRGDLPFSVQVLGEKKLPAVALAASGATCCVTTCAGTLVCGFCVCTDCGTCGPRWCECAAP
;
A
#
# COMPACT_ATOMS: atom_id res chain seq x y z
N MET A 1 22.62 60.32 -18.25
CA MET A 1 21.34 61.02 -18.30
C MET A 1 20.43 60.34 -17.26
N ILE A 2 20.37 60.72 -16.02
CA ILE A 2 19.72 61.82 -15.27
C ILE A 2 18.27 62.00 -15.68
N LYS A 3 17.35 61.62 -14.79
CA LYS A 3 16.23 62.38 -14.20
C LYS A 3 15.34 61.38 -13.47
N VAL A 4 15.23 61.32 -12.18
CA VAL A 4 14.77 62.26 -11.14
C VAL A 4 13.23 62.45 -11.08
N HIS A 5 12.73 62.15 -9.86
CA HIS A 5 11.51 62.68 -9.18
C HIS A 5 10.19 61.97 -9.51
N ARG A 6 9.30 61.66 -8.56
CA ARG A 6 8.84 62.45 -7.39
C ARG A 6 8.16 61.54 -6.34
N ILE A 7 8.40 61.92 -5.14
CA ILE A 7 7.71 61.64 -3.90
C ILE A 7 6.27 62.22 -3.97
N ILE A 8 5.29 61.44 -3.54
CA ILE A 8 4.05 62.02 -2.94
C ILE A 8 3.77 61.20 -1.68
N ALA A 9 4.10 61.82 -0.55
CA ALA A 9 3.49 61.49 0.73
C ALA A 9 2.19 62.25 0.84
N SER A 10 1.13 61.65 1.37
CA SER A 10 0.14 62.37 2.18
C SER A 10 -0.88 61.42 2.77
N THR A 11 -0.80 61.19 4.07
CA THR A 11 -1.85 61.41 5.07
C THR A 11 -3.27 60.92 4.78
N SER A 12 -3.63 59.81 5.41
CA SER A 12 -4.96 59.57 5.98
C SER A 12 -4.87 58.53 7.10
N LEU A 13 -4.27 58.92 8.18
CA LEU A 13 -4.35 58.29 9.49
C LEU A 13 -5.46 59.07 10.23
N LEU A 14 -6.56 58.41 10.60
CA LEU A 14 -7.58 58.87 11.56
C LEU A 14 -9.02 58.54 11.15
N ALA A 15 -9.36 57.28 10.90
CA ALA A 15 -10.75 56.83 10.89
C ALA A 15 -10.96 55.33 11.11
N VAL A 16 -10.09 54.63 11.82
CA VAL A 16 -10.26 53.17 12.04
C VAL A 16 -10.38 52.81 13.53
N PHE A 17 -10.37 53.76 14.47
CA PHE A 17 -10.43 53.46 15.90
C PHE A 17 -11.85 53.46 16.53
N GLY A 18 -12.91 53.60 15.75
CA GLY A 18 -14.27 53.69 16.26
C GLY A 18 -15.15 52.43 16.15
N PHE A 19 -14.68 51.35 15.54
CA PHE A 19 -15.53 50.18 15.27
C PHE A 19 -15.14 48.89 16.03
N LEU A 20 -14.21 48.98 16.97
CA LEU A 20 -13.63 47.78 17.60
C LEU A 20 -14.20 47.42 18.99
N MET A 21 -15.28 48.03 19.43
CA MET A 21 -15.81 47.79 20.79
C MET A 21 -17.24 47.25 20.86
N ILE A 22 -17.85 46.80 19.76
CA ILE A 22 -19.24 46.28 19.82
C ILE A 22 -19.35 44.80 19.44
N VAL A 23 -18.25 44.09 19.20
CA VAL A 23 -18.32 42.68 18.80
C VAL A 23 -18.07 41.67 19.96
N TRP A 24 -17.99 42.12 21.20
CA TRP A 24 -17.73 41.22 22.37
C TRP A 24 -18.99 40.76 23.11
N ALA A 25 -20.19 40.98 22.58
CA ALA A 25 -21.42 40.58 23.24
C ALA A 25 -22.26 39.53 22.48
N TYR A 26 -21.85 39.10 21.31
CA TYR A 26 -22.48 37.95 20.67
C TYR A 26 -21.57 36.73 20.87
N GLY A 27 -22.07 35.78 21.68
CA GLY A 27 -21.37 34.54 21.94
C GLY A 27 -20.85 33.92 20.66
N ALA A 28 -19.56 33.59 20.63
CA ALA A 28 -18.96 32.86 19.52
C ALA A 28 -19.84 31.64 19.22
N PRO A 29 -20.27 31.43 17.96
CA PRO A 29 -20.93 30.19 17.62
C PRO A 29 -19.97 29.06 18.01
N ALA A 30 -20.45 28.13 18.83
CA ALA A 30 -19.72 26.92 19.17
C ALA A 30 -19.22 26.33 17.83
N ALA A 31 -17.92 26.24 17.70
CA ALA A 31 -17.34 25.55 16.54
C ALA A 31 -18.07 24.21 16.42
N PRO A 32 -18.55 23.82 15.23
CA PRO A 32 -19.15 22.52 15.07
C PRO A 32 -18.10 21.53 15.56
N GLU A 33 -18.41 20.81 16.65
CA GLU A 33 -17.64 19.62 17.00
C GLU A 33 -17.64 18.76 15.75
N THR A 34 -16.52 18.78 15.05
CA THR A 34 -16.26 17.82 14.01
C THR A 34 -16.27 16.48 14.72
N GLN A 35 -17.45 15.86 14.78
CA GLN A 35 -17.56 14.45 15.12
C GLN A 35 -16.64 13.76 14.14
N ALA A 36 -15.44 13.48 14.58
CA ALA A 36 -14.57 12.51 13.95
C ALA A 36 -15.37 11.21 14.03
N THR A 37 -16.19 10.98 12.99
CA THR A 37 -16.76 9.69 12.70
C THR A 37 -15.54 8.80 12.55
N SER A 38 -15.20 8.07 13.60
CA SER A 38 -14.22 7.00 13.52
C SER A 38 -14.84 6.00 12.54
N MET A 39 -14.56 6.18 11.26
CA MET A 39 -14.77 5.14 10.27
C MET A 39 -13.85 4.01 10.70
N ASP A 40 -14.40 3.07 11.44
CA ASP A 40 -13.83 1.76 11.71
C ASP A 40 -13.85 0.96 10.40
N SER A 41 -13.24 1.56 9.36
CA SER A 41 -13.11 0.96 8.06
C SER A 41 -12.06 -0.13 8.17
N THR A 42 -12.50 -1.35 8.10
CA THR A 42 -11.63 -2.51 8.02
C THR A 42 -11.35 -2.84 6.56
N ILE A 43 -10.12 -3.13 6.26
CA ILE A 43 -9.63 -3.54 4.93
C ILE A 43 -9.38 -5.04 4.96
N ARG A 44 -9.84 -5.73 3.93
CA ARG A 44 -9.58 -7.16 3.78
C ARG A 44 -8.16 -7.39 3.32
N ALA A 45 -7.49 -8.31 3.96
CA ALA A 45 -6.15 -8.76 3.60
C ALA A 45 -6.11 -10.29 3.53
N VAL A 46 -5.30 -10.83 2.66
CA VAL A 46 -5.08 -12.26 2.52
C VAL A 46 -3.65 -12.60 2.93
N LYS A 47 -3.49 -13.72 3.65
CA LYS A 47 -2.20 -14.30 3.97
C LYS A 47 -1.91 -15.45 3.02
N LEU A 48 -0.84 -15.34 2.28
CA LEU A 48 -0.40 -16.28 1.25
C LEU A 48 0.97 -16.85 1.62
N ARG A 49 1.19 -18.14 1.29
CA ARG A 49 2.53 -18.74 1.28
C ARG A 49 2.92 -19.01 -0.17
N PHE A 50 4.01 -18.45 -0.58
CA PHE A 50 4.67 -18.77 -1.85
C PHE A 50 5.80 -19.75 -1.56
N THR A 51 5.91 -20.81 -2.37
CA THR A 51 7.06 -21.72 -2.37
C THR A 51 7.62 -21.72 -3.79
N PHE A 52 8.87 -21.36 -3.91
CA PHE A 52 9.55 -21.23 -5.20
C PHE A 52 10.19 -22.58 -5.61
N ALA A 53 10.51 -22.70 -6.90
CA ALA A 53 11.13 -23.92 -7.45
C ALA A 53 12.48 -24.28 -6.78
N THR A 54 13.11 -23.31 -6.12
CA THR A 54 14.34 -23.49 -5.33
C THR A 54 14.12 -24.14 -3.99
N GLY A 55 12.88 -24.32 -3.57
CA GLY A 55 12.51 -24.84 -2.27
C GLY A 55 12.37 -23.80 -1.16
N ASP A 56 12.81 -22.56 -1.40
CA ASP A 56 12.63 -21.46 -0.46
C ASP A 56 11.18 -20.93 -0.47
N SER A 57 10.79 -20.26 0.59
CA SER A 57 9.42 -19.79 0.74
C SER A 57 9.33 -18.36 1.29
N ALA A 58 8.18 -17.71 1.01
CA ALA A 58 7.81 -16.45 1.59
C ALA A 58 6.34 -16.46 2.02
N ASN A 59 6.07 -15.96 3.22
CA ASN A 59 4.72 -15.67 3.67
C ASN A 59 4.44 -14.18 3.42
N VAL A 60 3.39 -13.90 2.68
CA VAL A 60 2.99 -12.54 2.31
C VAL A 60 1.59 -12.28 2.84
N THR A 61 1.41 -11.18 3.56
CA THR A 61 0.08 -10.62 3.82
C THR A 61 -0.09 -9.43 2.88
N GLU A 62 -1.12 -9.46 2.07
CA GLU A 62 -1.41 -8.38 1.13
C GLU A 62 -2.88 -7.98 1.21
N VAL A 63 -3.17 -6.70 1.01
CA VAL A 63 -4.53 -6.19 0.97
C VAL A 63 -5.19 -6.52 -0.36
N GLU A 64 -6.51 -6.60 -0.36
CA GLU A 64 -7.28 -6.78 -1.59
C GLU A 64 -6.97 -5.68 -2.61
N GLY A 65 -6.66 -6.06 -3.84
CA GLY A 65 -6.24 -5.14 -4.90
C GLY A 65 -4.82 -4.60 -4.76
N GLY A 66 -4.10 -4.96 -3.69
CA GLY A 66 -2.70 -4.59 -3.50
C GLY A 66 -1.75 -5.35 -4.42
N THR A 67 -0.46 -5.09 -4.27
CA THR A 67 0.53 -5.58 -5.23
C THR A 67 1.65 -6.34 -4.55
N ILE A 68 1.78 -7.63 -4.87
CA ILE A 68 2.93 -8.46 -4.52
C ILE A 68 3.87 -8.46 -5.71
N LYS A 69 5.14 -8.10 -5.48
CA LYS A 69 6.19 -8.19 -6.51
C LYS A 69 7.13 -9.33 -6.16
N VAL A 70 7.46 -10.12 -7.16
CA VAL A 70 8.44 -11.21 -7.05
C VAL A 70 9.47 -11.04 -8.14
N GLU A 71 10.75 -11.02 -7.76
CA GLU A 71 11.84 -10.86 -8.72
C GLU A 71 12.96 -11.86 -8.44
N ARG A 72 13.46 -12.48 -9.51
CA ARG A 72 14.60 -13.40 -9.46
C ARG A 72 15.24 -13.51 -10.83
N ASP A 73 16.56 -13.47 -10.90
CA ASP A 73 17.35 -13.63 -12.12
C ASP A 73 16.87 -12.70 -13.26
N GLY A 74 16.49 -11.44 -12.90
CA GLY A 74 15.99 -10.46 -13.85
C GLY A 74 14.54 -10.69 -14.33
N LYS A 75 13.89 -11.78 -13.90
CA LYS A 75 12.48 -12.05 -14.17
C LYS A 75 11.63 -11.40 -13.10
N LYS A 76 10.58 -10.71 -13.50
CA LYS A 76 9.70 -9.98 -12.59
C LYS A 76 8.25 -10.40 -12.78
N LEU A 77 7.58 -10.69 -11.67
CA LEU A 77 6.14 -10.91 -11.61
C LEU A 77 5.49 -9.86 -10.70
N THR A 78 4.28 -9.49 -11.07
CA THR A 78 3.38 -8.72 -10.23
C THR A 78 2.12 -9.53 -10.01
N ILE A 79 1.72 -9.71 -8.75
CA ILE A 79 0.58 -10.55 -8.37
C ILE A 79 -0.38 -9.68 -7.57
N THR A 80 -1.64 -9.64 -7.97
CA THR A 80 -2.68 -8.87 -7.29
C THR A 80 -3.77 -9.82 -6.77
N PRO A 81 -4.00 -9.86 -5.44
CA PRO A 81 -5.05 -10.68 -4.86
C PRO A 81 -6.40 -9.97 -4.90
N TYR A 82 -7.46 -10.73 -5.24
CA TYR A 82 -8.85 -10.33 -5.14
C TYR A 82 -9.61 -11.37 -4.33
N MET A 83 -10.32 -10.93 -3.31
CA MET A 83 -11.12 -11.83 -2.49
C MET A 83 -12.50 -12.01 -3.10
N ARG A 84 -12.80 -13.25 -3.44
CA ARG A 84 -14.10 -13.65 -4.00
C ARG A 84 -15.05 -14.11 -2.89
N ASP A 85 -16.30 -14.33 -3.26
CA ASP A 85 -17.28 -14.91 -2.36
C ASP A 85 -16.85 -16.32 -1.90
N HIS A 86 -17.37 -16.76 -0.78
CA HIS A 86 -17.08 -18.07 -0.17
C HIS A 86 -15.62 -18.30 0.25
N GLY A 87 -14.83 -17.23 0.47
CA GLY A 87 -13.45 -17.32 0.95
C GLY A 87 -12.44 -17.77 -0.12
N GLN A 88 -12.82 -17.71 -1.39
CA GLN A 88 -11.91 -17.91 -2.50
C GLN A 88 -11.05 -16.67 -2.74
N VAL A 89 -9.83 -16.89 -3.20
CA VAL A 89 -8.88 -15.83 -3.57
C VAL A 89 -8.49 -15.99 -5.03
N GLU A 90 -8.72 -14.97 -5.83
CA GLU A 90 -8.22 -14.89 -7.21
C GLU A 90 -6.89 -14.14 -7.19
N LEU A 91 -5.84 -14.74 -7.70
CA LEU A 91 -4.56 -14.09 -7.93
C LEU A 91 -4.39 -13.81 -9.42
N ARG A 92 -4.29 -12.55 -9.79
CA ARG A 92 -3.91 -12.15 -11.15
C ARG A 92 -2.41 -11.98 -11.21
N VAL A 93 -1.78 -12.76 -12.07
CA VAL A 93 -0.33 -12.78 -12.26
C VAL A 93 0.02 -12.07 -13.55
N PHE A 94 0.92 -11.09 -13.46
CA PHE A 94 1.46 -10.36 -14.59
C PHE A 94 2.96 -10.57 -14.65
N ARG A 95 3.54 -10.61 -15.85
CA ARG A 95 4.99 -10.67 -16.06
C ARG A 95 5.49 -9.40 -16.72
N ALA A 96 6.68 -8.98 -16.37
CA ALA A 96 7.37 -7.93 -17.08
C ALA A 96 7.96 -8.47 -18.39
N VAL A 97 7.69 -7.79 -19.49
CA VAL A 97 8.27 -8.09 -20.81
C VAL A 97 8.85 -6.82 -21.41
N GLN A 98 9.94 -6.96 -22.17
CA GLN A 98 10.55 -5.85 -22.89
C GLN A 98 9.93 -5.78 -24.28
N ARG A 99 9.29 -4.65 -24.60
CA ARG A 99 8.81 -4.32 -25.94
C ARG A 99 9.32 -2.95 -26.35
N GLU A 100 10.01 -2.87 -27.48
CA GLU A 100 10.53 -1.63 -28.02
C GLU A 100 11.38 -0.82 -27.01
N GLY A 101 12.16 -1.52 -26.16
CA GLY A 101 13.00 -0.91 -25.14
C GLY A 101 12.25 -0.41 -23.89
N LYS A 102 10.94 -0.68 -23.78
CA LYS A 102 10.13 -0.36 -22.60
C LYS A 102 9.70 -1.63 -21.88
N GLU A 103 9.76 -1.60 -20.54
CA GLU A 103 9.20 -2.66 -19.72
C GLU A 103 7.68 -2.46 -19.63
N ILE A 104 6.92 -3.47 -20.03
CA ILE A 104 5.46 -3.51 -19.92
C ILE A 104 5.02 -4.74 -19.13
N MET A 105 3.87 -4.65 -18.46
CA MET A 105 3.29 -5.76 -17.73
C MET A 105 2.24 -6.47 -18.58
N GLU A 106 2.44 -7.76 -18.84
CA GLU A 106 1.48 -8.62 -19.55
C GLU A 106 0.82 -9.59 -18.59
N ALA A 107 -0.48 -9.83 -18.77
CA ALA A 107 -1.17 -10.89 -18.05
C ALA A 107 -0.53 -12.25 -18.38
N ALA A 108 -0.12 -12.96 -17.33
CA ALA A 108 0.56 -14.25 -17.46
C ALA A 108 -0.35 -15.40 -17.02
N ASP A 109 -1.10 -15.24 -15.92
CA ASP A 109 -1.97 -16.28 -15.37
C ASP A 109 -3.05 -15.68 -14.47
N THR A 110 -4.07 -16.50 -14.17
CA THR A 110 -5.10 -16.23 -13.15
C THR A 110 -5.32 -17.50 -12.35
N LEU A 111 -4.99 -17.45 -11.07
CA LEU A 111 -5.13 -18.58 -10.16
C LEU A 111 -6.30 -18.37 -9.24
N LEU A 112 -7.27 -19.26 -9.26
CA LEU A 112 -8.36 -19.29 -8.28
C LEU A 112 -8.01 -20.28 -7.16
N LEU A 113 -7.92 -19.77 -5.93
CA LEU A 113 -7.45 -20.50 -4.77
C LEU A 113 -8.57 -20.67 -3.75
N ASP A 114 -8.73 -21.89 -3.26
CA ASP A 114 -9.51 -22.18 -2.06
C ASP A 114 -8.56 -22.25 -0.84
N LYS A 115 -9.07 -21.94 0.35
CA LYS A 115 -8.31 -21.98 1.58
C LYS A 115 -7.66 -23.37 1.77
N GLY A 116 -6.37 -23.39 2.03
CA GLY A 116 -5.60 -24.63 2.27
C GLY A 116 -5.18 -25.37 1.01
N LEU A 117 -5.73 -25.04 -0.17
CA LEU A 117 -5.29 -25.66 -1.42
C LEU A 117 -4.08 -24.95 -1.99
N THR A 118 -3.18 -25.71 -2.57
CA THR A 118 -1.98 -25.20 -3.26
C THR A 118 -2.20 -25.21 -4.76
N LYS A 119 -1.91 -24.12 -5.42
CA LYS A 119 -1.89 -24.00 -6.88
C LYS A 119 -0.48 -23.75 -7.37
N LEU A 120 -0.15 -24.29 -8.54
CA LEU A 120 1.14 -24.13 -9.18
C LEU A 120 1.04 -23.15 -10.35
N ASN A 121 1.83 -22.10 -10.30
CA ASN A 121 2.13 -21.28 -11.48
C ASN A 121 3.35 -21.86 -12.19
N ARG A 122 3.24 -22.19 -13.48
CA ARG A 122 4.29 -22.80 -14.30
C ARG A 122 4.97 -21.83 -15.26
N GLY A 123 4.77 -20.52 -15.05
CA GLY A 123 5.37 -19.48 -15.89
C GLY A 123 6.90 -19.35 -15.74
N ASP A 124 7.45 -18.24 -16.22
CA ASP A 124 8.91 -17.97 -16.25
C ASP A 124 9.60 -17.96 -14.89
N LEU A 125 8.84 -17.68 -13.84
CA LEU A 125 9.25 -17.79 -12.45
C LEU A 125 8.25 -18.71 -11.74
N PRO A 126 8.47 -20.04 -11.75
CA PRO A 126 7.51 -20.99 -11.20
C PRO A 126 7.46 -20.92 -9.68
N PHE A 127 6.25 -20.92 -9.15
CA PHE A 127 5.97 -20.98 -7.71
C PHE A 127 4.70 -21.78 -7.44
N SER A 128 4.59 -22.35 -6.27
CA SER A 128 3.31 -22.79 -5.72
C SER A 128 2.82 -21.75 -4.71
N VAL A 129 1.51 -21.58 -4.62
CA VAL A 129 0.89 -20.62 -3.70
C VAL A 129 -0.26 -21.27 -2.95
N GLN A 130 -0.37 -20.96 -1.65
CA GLN A 130 -1.39 -21.46 -0.76
C GLN A 130 -2.01 -20.29 0.02
N VAL A 131 -3.33 -20.27 0.15
CA VAL A 131 -4.04 -19.34 1.05
C VAL A 131 -3.95 -19.87 2.47
N LEU A 132 -3.27 -19.15 3.36
CA LEU A 132 -3.17 -19.48 4.79
C LEU A 132 -4.37 -18.95 5.57
N GLY A 133 -4.95 -17.83 5.14
CA GLY A 133 -6.12 -17.24 5.78
C GLY A 133 -6.41 -15.83 5.29
N GLU A 134 -7.54 -15.31 5.76
CA GLU A 134 -7.93 -13.91 5.59
C GLU A 134 -7.74 -13.15 6.90
N LYS A 135 -7.44 -11.85 6.81
CA LYS A 135 -7.29 -10.96 7.95
C LYS A 135 -8.04 -9.65 7.66
N LYS A 136 -8.69 -9.09 8.66
CA LYS A 136 -9.21 -7.73 8.63
C LYS A 136 -8.18 -6.82 9.27
N LEU A 137 -7.79 -5.78 8.57
CA LEU A 137 -6.82 -4.77 9.06
C LEU A 137 -7.55 -3.44 9.25
N PRO A 138 -7.24 -2.66 10.30
CA PRO A 138 -7.77 -1.32 10.43
C PRO A 138 -7.21 -0.43 9.31
N ALA A 139 -8.05 0.43 8.73
CA ALA A 139 -7.63 1.32 7.63
C ALA A 139 -6.43 2.21 7.99
N VAL A 140 -6.30 2.58 9.26
CA VAL A 140 -5.14 3.33 9.77
C VAL A 140 -3.82 2.59 9.58
N ALA A 141 -3.82 1.25 9.53
CA ALA A 141 -2.61 0.47 9.27
C ALA A 141 -2.06 0.70 7.87
N LEU A 142 -2.92 0.93 6.89
CA LEU A 142 -2.52 1.28 5.51
C LEU A 142 -1.98 2.71 5.41
N ALA A 143 -2.60 3.66 6.07
CA ALA A 143 -2.13 5.05 6.07
C ALA A 143 -0.75 5.18 6.73
N ALA A 144 -0.51 4.40 7.78
CA ALA A 144 0.79 4.36 8.47
C ALA A 144 1.86 3.58 7.71
N SER A 145 1.46 2.69 6.79
CA SER A 145 2.37 1.72 6.18
C SER A 145 2.76 2.03 4.75
N GLY A 146 2.12 2.94 4.04
CA GLY A 146 2.43 3.37 2.63
C GLY A 146 3.68 2.80 1.91
N ALA A 147 4.47 2.01 2.61
CA ALA A 147 5.71 1.38 2.18
C ALA A 147 5.49 -0.12 1.91
N THR A 148 5.71 -0.51 0.67
CA THR A 148 5.93 -1.89 0.28
C THR A 148 7.19 -2.41 1.01
N CYS A 149 7.06 -3.50 1.74
CA CYS A 149 8.18 -4.17 2.37
C CYS A 149 8.78 -5.20 1.41
N CYS A 150 10.10 -5.17 1.25
CA CYS A 150 10.81 -6.10 0.38
C CYS A 150 11.80 -6.93 1.21
N VAL A 151 11.77 -8.24 1.01
CA VAL A 151 12.67 -9.20 1.69
C VAL A 151 13.21 -10.18 0.66
N THR A 152 14.47 -10.54 0.79
CA THR A 152 15.10 -11.54 -0.06
C THR A 152 15.09 -12.90 0.65
N THR A 153 14.62 -13.94 -0.04
CA THR A 153 14.64 -15.32 0.45
C THR A 153 16.07 -15.88 0.48
N CYS A 154 16.29 -17.03 1.13
CA CYS A 154 17.61 -17.67 1.23
C CYS A 154 18.21 -17.98 -0.14
N ALA A 155 17.39 -18.31 -1.13
CA ALA A 155 17.83 -18.61 -2.49
C ALA A 155 17.86 -17.38 -3.42
N GLY A 156 17.75 -16.17 -2.88
CA GLY A 156 17.92 -14.92 -3.62
C GLY A 156 16.67 -14.41 -4.34
N THR A 157 15.47 -14.94 -4.05
CA THR A 157 14.21 -14.40 -4.59
C THR A 157 13.81 -13.16 -3.80
N LEU A 158 13.68 -12.01 -4.45
CA LEU A 158 13.14 -10.79 -3.85
C LEU A 158 11.61 -10.85 -3.87
N VAL A 159 11.00 -10.68 -2.70
CA VAL A 159 9.55 -10.64 -2.54
C VAL A 159 9.17 -9.34 -1.85
N CYS A 160 8.27 -8.58 -2.45
CA CYS A 160 7.77 -7.32 -1.92
C CYS A 160 6.25 -7.38 -1.78
N GLY A 161 5.71 -6.80 -0.72
CA GLY A 161 4.27 -6.72 -0.46
C GLY A 161 4.00 -5.87 0.76
N PHE A 162 2.77 -5.83 1.21
CA PHE A 162 2.38 -5.10 2.42
C PHE A 162 3.11 -5.63 3.67
N CYS A 163 3.23 -6.94 3.80
CA CYS A 163 3.97 -7.61 4.85
C CYS A 163 4.57 -8.91 4.33
N VAL A 164 5.88 -9.06 4.44
CA VAL A 164 6.60 -10.23 3.92
C VAL A 164 7.51 -10.83 4.99
N CYS A 165 7.46 -12.16 5.13
CA CYS A 165 8.42 -12.95 5.89
C CYS A 165 8.98 -14.05 5.01
N THR A 166 10.26 -14.36 5.17
CA THR A 166 10.92 -15.42 4.44
C THR A 166 11.38 -16.55 5.38
N ASP A 167 11.72 -17.68 4.82
CA ASP A 167 12.30 -18.82 5.50
C ASP A 167 13.68 -18.54 6.15
N CYS A 168 14.34 -17.46 5.77
CA CYS A 168 15.57 -16.98 6.42
C CYS A 168 15.34 -16.21 7.72
N GLY A 169 14.12 -16.15 8.23
CA GLY A 169 13.78 -15.43 9.47
C GLY A 169 13.76 -13.91 9.35
N THR A 170 13.93 -13.35 8.15
CA THR A 170 13.76 -11.92 7.90
C THR A 170 12.31 -11.62 7.65
N CYS A 171 11.78 -10.59 8.33
CA CYS A 171 10.40 -10.16 8.19
C CYS A 171 10.33 -8.67 7.95
N GLY A 172 9.39 -8.29 7.12
CA GLY A 172 8.99 -6.88 6.95
C GLY A 172 8.37 -6.29 8.21
N PRO A 173 7.77 -5.08 8.14
CA PRO A 173 7.58 -4.21 9.30
C PRO A 173 7.03 -4.89 10.56
N ARG A 174 7.41 -4.33 11.72
CA ARG A 174 7.21 -4.90 13.07
C ARG A 174 5.77 -5.27 13.46
N TRP A 175 4.77 -4.77 12.74
CA TRP A 175 3.35 -5.05 12.98
C TRP A 175 2.81 -6.23 12.15
N CYS A 176 3.65 -6.82 11.31
CA CYS A 176 3.36 -8.05 10.61
C CYS A 176 3.77 -9.24 11.49
N GLU A 177 2.82 -9.84 12.16
CA GLU A 177 3.03 -11.13 12.77
C GLU A 177 3.27 -12.17 11.66
N CYS A 178 4.52 -12.44 11.39
CA CYS A 178 4.86 -13.64 10.65
C CYS A 178 4.53 -14.80 11.58
N ALA A 179 3.50 -15.58 11.29
CA ALA A 179 3.32 -16.84 11.99
C ALA A 179 4.61 -17.63 11.79
N ALA A 180 5.22 -18.05 12.90
CA ALA A 180 6.25 -19.06 12.89
C ALA A 180 5.77 -20.28 12.08
N PRO A 181 6.69 -21.04 11.48
CA PRO A 181 6.35 -22.23 10.72
C PRO A 181 5.56 -23.23 11.54
#